data_88fdaf5c174ffa6186b4dbd78076f664
#
_entry.id   88fdaf5c174ffa6186b4dbd78076f664
#
_cell.length_a   1.000
_cell.length_b   1.000
_cell.length_c   1.000
_cell.angle_alpha   90.00
_cell.angle_beta   90.00
_cell.angle_gamma   90.00
#
_symmetry.space_group_name_H-M   'P 1'
#
loop_
_entity.id
_entity.type
_entity.pdbx_description
1 polymer ?
#
loop_
_entity_poly.entity_id
_entity_poly.type
_entity_poly.pdbx_seq_one_letter_code
_entity_poly.pdbx_strand_id
1 'polypeptide(L)'
;MLSACCICASAQEQRTEVMIETTAGNIRIALHNETPAHRDNFVKLVNEQFYDSLLFHRVIKNFMIQGGDPDSKKAEPGITLGEGTLGYKLPAEITFPLHYHKRGAVAMAREGDETNPDFKSDACQFYIVWGKRFSTMDMERLTQRLDSASNGKMTFTPEQIKTYRKIGGSPHLDGAYTVFGEVIEGMEVVEEIQRTDTDDYDRPIDDVRIIRARVITRK
;
A
#
# COMPACT_ATOMS: atom_id res chain seq x y z
N MET A 1 -24.76 -46.15 -12.77
CA MET A 1 -23.77 -45.19 -13.29
C MET A 1 -23.59 -44.11 -12.23
N LEU A 2 -22.50 -44.16 -11.44
CA LEU A 2 -22.16 -43.11 -10.49
C LEU A 2 -21.36 -42.06 -11.23
N SER A 3 -21.90 -40.84 -11.33
CA SER A 3 -21.19 -39.69 -11.86
C SER A 3 -20.27 -39.14 -10.75
N ALA A 4 -18.98 -39.31 -10.93
CA ALA A 4 -17.99 -38.70 -10.05
C ALA A 4 -17.90 -37.19 -10.36
N CYS A 5 -18.45 -36.38 -9.47
CA CYS A 5 -18.29 -34.93 -9.53
C CYS A 5 -16.87 -34.58 -9.08
N CYS A 6 -15.94 -34.32 -10.02
CA CYS A 6 -14.62 -33.76 -9.74
C CYS A 6 -14.80 -32.35 -9.20
N ILE A 7 -14.69 -32.18 -7.89
CA ILE A 7 -14.53 -30.86 -7.26
C ILE A 7 -13.08 -30.46 -7.53
N CYS A 8 -12.84 -29.66 -8.57
CA CYS A 8 -11.59 -28.93 -8.73
C CYS A 8 -11.52 -27.88 -7.61
N ALA A 9 -10.92 -28.24 -6.50
CA ALA A 9 -10.43 -27.26 -5.54
C ALA A 9 -9.33 -26.45 -6.24
N SER A 10 -9.64 -25.25 -6.68
CA SER A 10 -8.65 -24.27 -7.12
C SER A 10 -7.72 -24.05 -5.91
N ALA A 11 -6.51 -24.61 -5.97
CA ALA A 11 -5.48 -24.30 -5.01
C ALA A 11 -5.22 -22.77 -5.13
N GLN A 12 -5.64 -22.01 -4.13
CA GLN A 12 -5.36 -20.58 -4.08
C GLN A 12 -3.84 -20.45 -4.08
N GLU A 13 -3.30 -19.85 -5.14
CA GLU A 13 -1.87 -19.72 -5.33
C GLU A 13 -1.28 -18.97 -4.13
N GLN A 14 -0.29 -19.59 -3.48
CA GLN A 14 0.25 -19.06 -2.22
C GLN A 14 0.90 -17.70 -2.46
N ARG A 15 0.43 -16.67 -1.77
CA ARG A 15 0.99 -15.33 -1.86
C ARG A 15 2.32 -15.26 -1.11
N THR A 16 3.25 -14.49 -1.66
CA THR A 16 4.50 -14.15 -0.97
C THR A 16 4.22 -13.24 0.21
N GLU A 17 4.77 -13.57 1.36
CA GLU A 17 4.62 -12.79 2.58
C GLU A 17 5.95 -12.15 2.98
N VAL A 18 5.87 -10.93 3.50
CA VAL A 18 7.03 -10.18 4.00
C VAL A 18 6.75 -9.70 5.42
N MET A 19 7.72 -9.93 6.31
CA MET A 19 7.76 -9.34 7.64
C MET A 19 8.56 -8.03 7.59
N ILE A 20 7.97 -6.95 8.06
CA ILE A 20 8.60 -5.65 8.26
C ILE A 20 8.71 -5.44 9.76
N GLU A 21 9.92 -5.54 10.30
CA GLU A 21 10.22 -5.29 11.71
C GLU A 21 10.53 -3.81 11.87
N THR A 22 9.80 -3.12 12.74
CA THR A 22 9.96 -1.68 12.96
C THR A 22 10.25 -1.36 14.42
N THR A 23 10.67 -0.13 14.70
CA THR A 23 10.83 0.36 16.08
C THR A 23 9.51 0.43 16.86
N ALA A 24 8.37 0.46 16.16
CA ALA A 24 7.03 0.45 16.77
C ALA A 24 6.40 -0.96 16.85
N GLY A 25 7.03 -1.98 16.26
CA GLY A 25 6.51 -3.36 16.23
C GLY A 25 6.60 -3.99 14.84
N ASN A 26 5.99 -5.16 14.69
CA ASN A 26 6.07 -5.94 13.48
C ASN A 26 4.81 -5.80 12.62
N ILE A 27 5.00 -5.63 11.31
CA ILE A 27 3.92 -5.60 10.31
C ILE A 27 4.18 -6.73 9.33
N ARG A 28 3.19 -7.62 9.12
CA ARG A 28 3.28 -8.69 8.14
C ARG A 28 2.33 -8.39 6.98
N ILE A 29 2.88 -8.37 5.78
CA ILE A 29 2.13 -8.12 4.56
C ILE A 29 2.11 -9.35 3.66
N ALA A 30 1.04 -9.52 2.90
CA ALA A 30 0.93 -10.52 1.84
C ALA A 30 0.83 -9.80 0.50
N LEU A 31 1.73 -10.14 -0.44
CA LEU A 31 1.80 -9.51 -1.75
C LEU A 31 0.80 -10.15 -2.72
N HIS A 32 0.24 -9.36 -3.63
CA HIS A 32 -0.73 -9.81 -4.62
C HIS A 32 -0.02 -10.44 -5.84
N ASN A 33 -0.52 -11.58 -6.31
CA ASN A 33 0.02 -12.27 -7.48
C ASN A 33 -0.36 -11.56 -8.80
N GLU A 34 -1.43 -10.78 -8.77
CA GLU A 34 -1.98 -10.04 -9.91
C GLU A 34 -1.19 -8.75 -10.23
N THR A 35 -0.20 -8.41 -9.40
CA THR A 35 0.71 -7.29 -9.62
C THR A 35 2.17 -7.76 -9.61
N PRO A 36 2.57 -8.63 -10.56
CA PRO A 36 3.84 -9.34 -10.51
C PRO A 36 5.06 -8.42 -10.60
N ALA A 37 5.02 -7.34 -11.38
CA ALA A 37 6.15 -6.42 -11.48
C ALA A 37 6.43 -5.72 -10.14
N HIS A 38 5.38 -5.29 -9.42
CA HIS A 38 5.51 -4.68 -8.10
C HIS A 38 5.92 -5.70 -7.04
N ARG A 39 5.26 -6.87 -7.03
CA ARG A 39 5.60 -7.96 -6.11
C ARG A 39 7.05 -8.37 -6.23
N ASP A 40 7.51 -8.67 -7.44
CA ASP A 40 8.84 -9.22 -7.67
C ASP A 40 9.94 -8.17 -7.40
N ASN A 41 9.69 -6.90 -7.76
CA ASN A 41 10.58 -5.79 -7.43
C ASN A 41 10.66 -5.58 -5.90
N PHE A 42 9.53 -5.59 -5.19
CA PHE A 42 9.53 -5.44 -3.74
C PHE A 42 10.29 -6.58 -3.06
N VAL A 43 10.05 -7.83 -3.48
CA VAL A 43 10.78 -9.03 -3.00
C VAL A 43 12.28 -8.93 -3.28
N LYS A 44 12.67 -8.46 -4.46
CA LYS A 44 14.08 -8.21 -4.81
C LYS A 44 14.71 -7.23 -3.81
N LEU A 45 14.09 -6.07 -3.60
CA LEU A 45 14.60 -5.04 -2.68
C LEU A 45 14.66 -5.53 -1.22
N VAL A 46 13.68 -6.33 -0.79
CA VAL A 46 13.70 -6.99 0.53
C VAL A 46 14.90 -7.94 0.65
N ASN A 47 15.16 -8.78 -0.35
CA ASN A 47 16.28 -9.71 -0.35
C ASN A 47 17.64 -9.01 -0.42
N GLU A 48 17.70 -7.84 -1.04
CA GLU A 48 18.87 -6.96 -1.09
C GLU A 48 19.05 -6.13 0.20
N GLN A 49 18.18 -6.31 1.21
CA GLN A 49 18.18 -5.57 2.48
C GLN A 49 18.06 -4.04 2.26
N PHE A 50 17.44 -3.64 1.15
CA PHE A 50 17.31 -2.24 0.78
C PHE A 50 16.52 -1.45 1.85
N TYR A 51 15.41 -2.02 2.33
CA TYR A 51 14.53 -1.38 3.31
C TYR A 51 15.09 -1.31 4.72
N ASP A 52 16.19 -2.04 5.00
CA ASP A 52 16.80 -2.06 6.33
C ASP A 52 17.33 -0.67 6.71
N SER A 53 16.92 -0.20 7.86
CA SER A 53 17.23 1.12 8.42
C SER A 53 16.53 2.31 7.75
N LEU A 54 15.64 2.14 6.79
CA LEU A 54 14.82 3.22 6.24
C LEU A 54 13.73 3.66 7.22
N LEU A 55 13.21 4.87 7.03
CA LEU A 55 12.13 5.43 7.85
C LEU A 55 10.76 5.27 7.18
N PHE A 56 9.72 5.23 8.02
CA PHE A 56 8.43 5.76 7.61
C PHE A 56 8.52 7.27 7.64
N HIS A 57 9.01 7.83 6.55
CA HIS A 57 9.42 9.24 6.45
C HIS A 57 8.26 10.21 6.28
N ARG A 58 7.06 9.70 5.94
CA ARG A 58 5.85 10.51 5.80
C ARG A 58 4.65 9.79 6.40
N VAL A 59 4.00 10.42 7.34
CA VAL A 59 2.85 9.90 8.06
C VAL A 59 1.74 10.93 8.08
N ILE A 60 0.58 10.59 7.52
CA ILE A 60 -0.60 11.46 7.57
C ILE A 60 -1.70 10.75 8.33
N LYS A 61 -2.10 11.32 9.45
CA LYS A 61 -3.17 10.81 10.31
C LYS A 61 -4.46 10.60 9.54
N ASN A 62 -5.10 9.44 9.77
CA ASN A 62 -6.32 9.01 9.08
C ASN A 62 -6.17 8.86 7.55
N PHE A 63 -4.94 8.71 7.06
CA PHE A 63 -4.67 8.51 5.65
C PHE A 63 -3.70 7.34 5.41
N MET A 64 -2.40 7.50 5.64
CA MET A 64 -1.40 6.45 5.34
C MET A 64 -0.09 6.66 6.12
N ILE A 65 0.73 5.61 6.14
CA ILE A 65 2.15 5.68 6.52
C ILE A 65 2.98 5.31 5.29
N GLN A 66 3.98 6.11 4.93
CA GLN A 66 4.81 5.95 3.73
C GLN A 66 6.28 5.80 4.10
N GLY A 67 6.93 4.82 3.49
CA GLY A 67 8.36 4.52 3.65
C GLY A 67 9.02 4.19 2.32
N GLY A 68 10.31 3.82 2.37
CA GLY A 68 11.04 3.37 1.20
C GLY A 68 11.93 4.42 0.52
N ASP A 69 11.99 5.64 1.05
CA ASP A 69 12.93 6.66 0.56
C ASP A 69 14.37 6.28 0.94
N PRO A 70 15.29 6.05 -0.04
CA PRO A 70 16.68 5.69 0.22
C PRO A 70 17.45 6.75 1.03
N ASP A 71 17.09 8.04 0.90
CA ASP A 71 17.76 9.14 1.59
C ASP A 71 17.42 9.15 3.09
N SER A 72 16.36 8.42 3.49
CA SER A 72 15.96 8.31 4.89
C SER A 72 16.89 7.45 5.76
N LYS A 73 17.79 6.67 5.16
CA LYS A 73 18.63 5.68 5.86
C LYS A 73 19.50 6.30 6.95
N LYS A 74 20.04 7.49 6.69
CA LYS A 74 20.92 8.23 7.59
C LYS A 74 20.48 9.68 7.75
N ALA A 75 19.21 9.97 7.54
CA ALA A 75 18.71 11.33 7.62
C ALA A 75 18.75 11.84 9.06
N GLU A 76 19.34 13.01 9.24
CA GLU A 76 19.30 13.74 10.50
C GLU A 76 17.87 14.26 10.77
N PRO A 77 17.49 14.48 12.02
CA PRO A 77 16.21 15.10 12.35
C PRO A 77 16.01 16.43 11.63
N GLY A 78 14.78 16.70 11.15
CA GLY A 78 14.42 17.94 10.47
C GLY A 78 14.81 18.02 8.98
N ILE A 79 15.48 17.01 8.42
CA ILE A 79 15.72 16.95 6.97
C ILE A 79 14.46 16.52 6.26
N THR A 80 14.05 17.26 5.23
CA THR A 80 12.92 16.90 4.35
C THR A 80 13.28 15.66 3.54
N LEU A 81 12.32 14.71 3.46
CA LEU A 81 12.46 13.43 2.79
C LEU A 81 11.31 13.25 1.78
N GLY A 82 11.41 12.22 0.96
CA GLY A 82 10.35 11.83 0.01
C GLY A 82 10.75 11.96 -1.46
N GLU A 83 11.88 12.58 -1.77
CA GLU A 83 12.37 12.78 -3.15
C GLU A 83 13.38 11.70 -3.58
N GLY A 84 13.86 10.85 -2.65
CA GLY A 84 14.82 9.81 -2.95
C GLY A 84 14.22 8.72 -3.86
N THR A 85 14.99 8.29 -4.86
CA THR A 85 14.56 7.30 -5.87
C THR A 85 15.69 6.37 -6.26
N LEU A 86 15.34 5.21 -6.83
CA LEU A 86 16.30 4.26 -7.42
C LEU A 86 16.64 4.56 -8.90
N GLY A 87 16.09 5.64 -9.46
CA GLY A 87 16.34 6.05 -10.85
C GLY A 87 15.58 5.24 -11.91
N TYR A 88 14.65 4.38 -11.50
CA TYR A 88 13.71 3.70 -12.41
C TYR A 88 12.30 3.70 -11.83
N LYS A 89 11.32 3.48 -12.70
CA LYS A 89 9.90 3.39 -12.34
C LYS A 89 9.31 2.06 -12.80
N LEU A 90 8.28 1.60 -12.12
CA LEU A 90 7.53 0.40 -12.50
C LEU A 90 6.32 0.80 -13.36
N PRO A 91 5.96 0.00 -14.37
CA PRO A 91 4.71 0.21 -15.11
C PRO A 91 3.53 0.05 -14.14
N ALA A 92 2.45 0.82 -14.35
CA ALA A 92 1.25 0.68 -13.53
C ALA A 92 0.63 -0.71 -13.67
N GLU A 93 0.27 -1.34 -12.55
CA GLU A 93 -0.49 -2.59 -12.47
C GLU A 93 -1.76 -2.35 -11.67
N ILE A 94 -2.62 -1.45 -12.18
CA ILE A 94 -3.86 -1.06 -11.51
C ILE A 94 -4.93 -2.11 -11.79
N THR A 95 -5.24 -2.93 -10.80
CA THR A 95 -6.15 -4.07 -10.86
C THR A 95 -7.54 -3.77 -10.27
N PHE A 96 -7.90 -2.48 -10.13
CA PHE A 96 -9.25 -2.11 -9.69
C PHE A 96 -10.33 -2.72 -10.61
N PRO A 97 -11.42 -3.30 -10.11
CA PRO A 97 -11.89 -3.27 -8.71
C PRO A 97 -11.38 -4.43 -7.82
N LEU A 98 -10.51 -5.30 -8.31
CA LEU A 98 -10.03 -6.48 -7.56
C LEU A 98 -9.25 -6.04 -6.30
N HIS A 99 -8.25 -5.20 -6.49
CA HIS A 99 -7.48 -4.60 -5.40
C HIS A 99 -7.74 -3.10 -5.32
N TYR A 100 -7.96 -2.60 -4.12
CA TYR A 100 -8.38 -1.23 -3.86
C TYR A 100 -7.87 -0.74 -2.49
N HIS A 101 -7.90 0.56 -2.25
CA HIS A 101 -7.28 1.19 -1.08
C HIS A 101 -8.13 1.06 0.19
N LYS A 102 -8.59 -0.14 0.53
CA LYS A 102 -9.16 -0.43 1.86
C LYS A 102 -8.10 -0.24 2.94
N ARG A 103 -8.51 -0.09 4.20
CA ARG A 103 -7.57 -0.09 5.34
C ARG A 103 -6.72 -1.36 5.31
N GLY A 104 -5.39 -1.19 5.47
CA GLY A 104 -4.40 -2.25 5.39
C GLY A 104 -3.91 -2.55 3.97
N ALA A 105 -4.42 -1.90 2.92
CA ALA A 105 -3.86 -2.02 1.58
C ALA A 105 -2.42 -1.48 1.55
N VAL A 106 -1.53 -2.17 0.84
CA VAL A 106 -0.15 -1.78 0.58
C VAL A 106 -0.04 -1.39 -0.89
N ALA A 107 0.36 -0.14 -1.14
CA ALA A 107 0.41 0.41 -2.49
C ALA A 107 1.71 1.17 -2.74
N MET A 108 2.07 1.32 -4.01
CA MET A 108 3.29 2.03 -4.40
C MET A 108 3.02 3.52 -4.59
N ALA A 109 3.93 4.36 -4.09
CA ALA A 109 3.90 5.79 -4.34
C ALA A 109 4.17 6.10 -5.82
N ARG A 110 3.80 7.28 -6.28
CA ARG A 110 4.10 7.81 -7.60
C ARG A 110 4.07 9.33 -7.64
N GLU A 111 4.69 9.90 -8.64
CA GLU A 111 4.57 11.32 -8.96
C GLU A 111 3.14 11.70 -9.41
N GLY A 112 2.83 12.99 -9.36
CA GLY A 112 1.53 13.54 -9.76
C GLY A 112 1.23 13.36 -11.25
N ASP A 113 -0.05 13.43 -11.61
CA ASP A 113 -0.56 13.13 -12.96
C ASP A 113 0.04 14.03 -14.06
N GLU A 114 0.39 15.28 -13.73
CA GLU A 114 0.98 16.22 -14.68
C GLU A 114 2.35 15.78 -15.20
N THR A 115 3.14 15.16 -14.32
CA THR A 115 4.50 14.68 -14.66
C THR A 115 4.55 13.20 -14.97
N ASN A 116 3.47 12.46 -14.66
CA ASN A 116 3.40 11.01 -14.77
C ASN A 116 2.02 10.53 -15.29
N PRO A 117 1.66 10.88 -16.54
CA PRO A 117 0.36 10.53 -17.12
C PRO A 117 0.15 9.01 -17.30
N ASP A 118 1.22 8.22 -17.33
CA ASP A 118 1.16 6.76 -17.42
C ASP A 118 0.94 6.07 -16.06
N PHE A 119 0.81 6.82 -14.97
CA PHE A 119 0.66 6.31 -13.61
C PHE A 119 1.76 5.33 -13.17
N LYS A 120 2.98 5.48 -13.72
CA LYS A 120 4.12 4.66 -13.33
C LYS A 120 4.41 4.83 -11.85
N SER A 121 4.65 3.73 -11.17
CA SER A 121 4.99 3.74 -9.75
C SER A 121 6.47 4.06 -9.52
N ASP A 122 6.78 4.68 -8.38
CA ASP A 122 8.13 4.67 -7.84
C ASP A 122 8.61 3.22 -7.63
N ALA A 123 9.92 2.98 -7.69
CA ALA A 123 10.46 1.64 -7.58
C ALA A 123 10.61 1.17 -6.13
N CYS A 124 10.67 2.08 -5.16
CA CYS A 124 10.99 1.74 -3.77
C CYS A 124 10.05 2.36 -2.73
N GLN A 125 9.44 3.52 -3.01
CA GLN A 125 8.56 4.16 -2.05
C GLN A 125 7.16 3.53 -2.05
N PHE A 126 6.74 3.02 -0.90
CA PHE A 126 5.43 2.38 -0.70
C PHE A 126 4.69 3.02 0.48
N TYR A 127 3.38 2.80 0.54
CA TYR A 127 2.57 3.22 1.68
C TYR A 127 1.58 2.15 2.11
N ILE A 128 1.24 2.21 3.40
CA ILE A 128 0.20 1.37 4.01
C ILE A 128 -0.98 2.26 4.37
N VAL A 129 -2.15 1.91 3.87
CA VAL A 129 -3.37 2.67 4.07
C VAL A 129 -3.94 2.45 5.47
N TRP A 130 -4.12 3.54 6.22
CA TRP A 130 -5.01 3.56 7.38
C TRP A 130 -6.41 4.02 6.97
N GLY A 131 -6.49 5.20 6.36
CA GLY A 131 -7.72 5.80 5.86
C GLY A 131 -8.73 6.16 6.95
N LYS A 132 -9.90 6.62 6.53
CA LYS A 132 -11.06 6.91 7.39
C LYS A 132 -12.27 6.10 6.95
N ARG A 133 -13.31 6.07 7.79
CA ARG A 133 -14.62 5.54 7.41
C ARG A 133 -15.43 6.61 6.67
N PHE A 134 -16.25 6.18 5.75
CA PHE A 134 -17.07 7.06 4.92
C PHE A 134 -18.56 6.86 5.21
N SER A 135 -19.33 7.95 5.13
CA SER A 135 -20.79 7.88 5.16
C SER A 135 -21.34 7.35 3.82
N THR A 136 -22.62 7.01 3.79
CA THR A 136 -23.29 6.63 2.53
C THR A 136 -23.20 7.76 1.51
N MET A 137 -23.47 8.99 1.92
CA MET A 137 -23.44 10.17 1.07
C MET A 137 -22.02 10.48 0.53
N ASP A 138 -20.98 10.25 1.35
CA ASP A 138 -19.59 10.41 0.87
C ASP A 138 -19.27 9.38 -0.21
N MET A 139 -19.67 8.12 -0.01
CA MET A 139 -19.45 7.06 -1.00
C MET A 139 -20.22 7.31 -2.30
N GLU A 140 -21.43 7.83 -2.25
CA GLU A 140 -22.19 8.23 -3.45
C GLU A 140 -21.43 9.31 -4.25
N ARG A 141 -20.94 10.36 -3.59
CA ARG A 141 -20.13 11.41 -4.23
C ARG A 141 -18.83 10.86 -4.83
N LEU A 142 -18.13 9.98 -4.09
CA LEU A 142 -16.91 9.36 -4.57
C LEU A 142 -17.17 8.45 -5.77
N THR A 143 -18.28 7.70 -5.76
CA THR A 143 -18.68 6.86 -6.90
C THR A 143 -18.92 7.71 -8.14
N GLN A 144 -19.66 8.83 -8.02
CA GLN A 144 -19.89 9.74 -9.14
C GLN A 144 -18.58 10.33 -9.68
N ARG A 145 -17.64 10.69 -8.79
CA ARG A 145 -16.32 11.20 -9.21
C ARG A 145 -15.50 10.17 -9.97
N LEU A 146 -15.46 8.94 -9.46
CA LEU A 146 -14.72 7.84 -10.09
C LEU A 146 -15.32 7.50 -11.47
N ASP A 147 -16.63 7.41 -11.55
CA ASP A 147 -17.36 7.16 -12.79
C ASP A 147 -17.05 8.27 -13.82
N SER A 148 -17.18 9.53 -13.42
CA SER A 148 -16.89 10.68 -14.29
C SER A 148 -15.42 10.72 -14.73
N ALA A 149 -14.47 10.52 -13.81
CA ALA A 149 -13.03 10.54 -14.11
C ALA A 149 -12.61 9.39 -15.04
N SER A 150 -13.30 8.27 -14.98
CA SER A 150 -13.04 7.09 -15.81
C SER A 150 -13.88 7.02 -17.09
N ASN A 151 -14.70 8.05 -17.38
CA ASN A 151 -15.67 8.03 -18.48
C ASN A 151 -16.60 6.80 -18.42
N GLY A 152 -17.13 6.48 -17.26
CA GLY A 152 -18.07 5.39 -17.03
C GLY A 152 -17.41 3.99 -16.96
N LYS A 153 -16.08 3.90 -16.97
CA LYS A 153 -15.37 2.61 -16.97
C LYS A 153 -15.16 2.02 -15.58
N MET A 154 -15.17 2.84 -14.54
CA MET A 154 -14.92 2.41 -13.16
C MET A 154 -16.02 2.90 -12.22
N THR A 155 -16.47 2.01 -11.36
CA THR A 155 -17.43 2.34 -10.30
C THR A 155 -17.16 1.46 -9.08
N PHE A 156 -17.56 1.91 -7.88
CA PHE A 156 -17.45 1.09 -6.67
C PHE A 156 -18.53 0.01 -6.64
N THR A 157 -18.11 -1.20 -6.35
CA THR A 157 -19.05 -2.31 -6.10
C THR A 157 -19.76 -2.13 -4.75
N PRO A 158 -20.94 -2.73 -4.54
CA PRO A 158 -21.61 -2.70 -3.24
C PRO A 158 -20.75 -3.20 -2.08
N GLU A 159 -19.87 -4.19 -2.32
CA GLU A 159 -18.97 -4.72 -1.30
C GLU A 159 -17.84 -3.75 -0.96
N GLN A 160 -17.28 -3.04 -1.93
CA GLN A 160 -16.29 -1.98 -1.69
C GLN A 160 -16.90 -0.83 -0.90
N ILE A 161 -18.12 -0.39 -1.26
CA ILE A 161 -18.86 0.64 -0.51
C ILE A 161 -19.05 0.20 0.95
N LYS A 162 -19.47 -1.04 1.16
CA LYS A 162 -19.65 -1.62 2.50
C LYS A 162 -18.33 -1.64 3.28
N THR A 163 -17.21 -1.99 2.62
CA THR A 163 -15.88 -2.03 3.23
C THR A 163 -15.43 -0.63 3.63
N TYR A 164 -15.51 0.37 2.76
CA TYR A 164 -15.15 1.74 3.08
C TYR A 164 -15.98 2.35 4.21
N ARG A 165 -17.26 1.97 4.30
CA ARG A 165 -18.14 2.42 5.38
C ARG A 165 -17.84 1.76 6.72
N LYS A 166 -17.51 0.47 6.75
CA LYS A 166 -17.30 -0.31 7.98
C LYS A 166 -15.85 -0.30 8.44
N ILE A 167 -14.92 -0.52 7.56
CA ILE A 167 -13.49 -0.69 7.83
C ILE A 167 -12.75 0.63 7.60
N GLY A 168 -13.02 1.30 6.47
CA GLY A 168 -12.34 2.52 6.05
C GLY A 168 -11.31 2.26 4.95
N GLY A 169 -10.60 3.32 4.58
CA GLY A 169 -9.60 3.32 3.54
C GLY A 169 -9.45 4.67 2.87
N SER A 170 -8.94 4.68 1.63
CA SER A 170 -8.62 5.88 0.85
C SER A 170 -9.16 5.77 -0.59
N PRO A 171 -10.50 5.72 -0.78
CA PRO A 171 -11.13 5.45 -2.07
C PRO A 171 -10.82 6.47 -3.17
N HIS A 172 -10.29 7.64 -2.82
CA HIS A 172 -9.87 8.66 -3.78
C HIS A 172 -8.60 8.30 -4.57
N LEU A 173 -7.88 7.25 -4.15
CA LEU A 173 -6.69 6.73 -4.83
C LEU A 173 -7.02 5.56 -5.77
N ASP A 174 -8.23 5.02 -5.70
CA ASP A 174 -8.63 3.87 -6.50
C ASP A 174 -8.63 4.19 -7.99
N GLY A 175 -8.13 3.25 -8.78
CA GLY A 175 -7.96 3.41 -10.22
C GLY A 175 -6.76 4.28 -10.65
N ALA A 176 -5.97 4.82 -9.70
CA ALA A 176 -4.84 5.70 -10.01
C ALA A 176 -3.49 5.25 -9.42
N TYR A 177 -3.48 4.32 -8.47
CA TYR A 177 -2.27 3.77 -7.84
C TYR A 177 -2.32 2.25 -7.82
N THR A 178 -1.15 1.61 -7.93
CA THR A 178 -1.05 0.15 -7.86
C THR A 178 -1.08 -0.32 -6.40
N VAL A 179 -2.12 -1.08 -6.05
CA VAL A 179 -2.21 -1.82 -4.79
C VAL A 179 -1.60 -3.20 -5.02
N PHE A 180 -0.47 -3.49 -4.39
CA PHE A 180 0.31 -4.70 -4.64
C PHE A 180 0.37 -5.67 -3.45
N GLY A 181 -0.30 -5.34 -2.35
CA GLY A 181 -0.36 -6.18 -1.16
C GLY A 181 -1.37 -5.70 -0.14
N GLU A 182 -1.42 -6.41 0.97
CA GLU A 182 -2.23 -6.05 2.13
C GLU A 182 -1.56 -6.48 3.43
N VAL A 183 -1.81 -5.75 4.50
CA VAL A 183 -1.41 -6.13 5.86
C VAL A 183 -2.28 -7.29 6.33
N ILE A 184 -1.66 -8.36 6.78
CA ILE A 184 -2.33 -9.55 7.30
C ILE A 184 -2.14 -9.71 8.83
N GLU A 185 -1.09 -9.10 9.39
CA GLU A 185 -0.84 -9.02 10.84
C GLU A 185 -0.16 -7.67 11.16
N GLY A 186 -0.40 -7.09 12.34
CA GLY A 186 0.25 -5.84 12.78
C GLY A 186 -0.49 -4.56 12.40
N MET A 187 -1.81 -4.60 12.14
CA MET A 187 -2.60 -3.37 11.92
C MET A 187 -2.64 -2.44 13.13
N GLU A 188 -2.46 -2.96 14.34
CA GLU A 188 -2.29 -2.18 15.57
C GLU A 188 -0.99 -1.36 15.56
N VAL A 189 0.07 -1.90 14.96
CA VAL A 189 1.35 -1.17 14.77
C VAL A 189 1.16 -0.05 13.73
N VAL A 190 0.44 -0.31 12.64
CA VAL A 190 0.09 0.74 11.66
C VAL A 190 -0.76 1.83 12.32
N GLU A 191 -1.67 1.46 13.24
CA GLU A 191 -2.47 2.42 14.01
C GLU A 191 -1.61 3.30 14.92
N GLU A 192 -0.65 2.72 15.60
CA GLU A 192 0.29 3.45 16.45
C GLU A 192 1.11 4.45 15.61
N ILE A 193 1.73 3.99 14.53
CA ILE A 193 2.55 4.83 13.66
C ILE A 193 1.73 5.98 13.07
N GLN A 194 0.52 5.73 12.55
CA GLN A 194 -0.29 6.79 11.94
C GLN A 194 -0.82 7.84 12.93
N ARG A 195 -0.66 7.61 14.24
CA ARG A 195 -1.02 8.55 15.30
C ARG A 195 0.15 9.36 15.83
N THR A 196 1.37 9.07 15.40
CA THR A 196 2.55 9.80 15.86
C THR A 196 2.47 11.28 15.48
N ASP A 197 3.08 12.13 16.27
CA ASP A 197 3.18 13.54 15.95
C ASP A 197 4.18 13.75 14.81
N THR A 198 3.87 14.65 13.91
CA THR A 198 4.66 14.94 12.71
C THR A 198 5.02 16.42 12.64
N ASP A 199 6.08 16.71 11.90
CA ASP A 199 6.46 18.08 11.52
C ASP A 199 5.58 18.63 10.38
N ASP A 200 5.90 19.85 9.91
CA ASP A 200 5.16 20.54 8.84
C ASP A 200 5.27 19.84 7.47
N TYR A 201 6.14 18.83 7.33
CA TYR A 201 6.34 18.01 6.12
C TYR A 201 5.80 16.58 6.27
N ASP A 202 4.96 16.35 7.26
CA ASP A 202 4.39 15.04 7.60
C ASP A 202 5.44 14.00 8.07
N ARG A 203 6.69 14.39 8.40
CA ARG A 203 7.69 13.48 8.95
C ARG A 203 7.44 13.28 10.44
N PRO A 204 7.44 12.03 10.96
CA PRO A 204 7.40 11.78 12.40
C PRO A 204 8.49 12.55 13.14
N ILE A 205 8.14 13.26 14.25
CA ILE A 205 9.09 13.95 15.11
C ILE A 205 10.04 12.93 15.74
N ASP A 206 9.50 11.81 16.23
CA ASP A 206 10.26 10.65 16.65
C ASP A 206 10.29 9.65 15.50
N ASP A 207 11.46 9.49 14.88
CA ASP A 207 11.64 8.65 13.71
C ASP A 207 11.13 7.21 13.94
N VAL A 208 10.22 6.73 13.10
CA VAL A 208 9.81 5.34 13.03
C VAL A 208 10.63 4.62 11.96
N ARG A 209 11.48 3.69 12.39
CA ARG A 209 12.46 3.02 11.54
C ARG A 209 12.07 1.59 11.22
N ILE A 210 12.23 1.19 9.97
CA ILE A 210 12.24 -0.21 9.55
C ILE A 210 13.58 -0.79 10.00
N ILE A 211 13.57 -1.66 11.00
CA ILE A 211 14.78 -2.34 11.49
C ILE A 211 15.27 -3.31 10.42
N ARG A 212 14.34 -4.07 9.88
CA ARG A 212 14.60 -5.08 8.84
C ARG A 212 13.31 -5.48 8.13
N ALA A 213 13.43 -5.77 6.82
CA ALA A 213 12.40 -6.45 6.05
C ALA A 213 12.90 -7.83 5.58
N ARG A 214 12.04 -8.87 5.62
CA ARG A 214 12.41 -10.21 5.14
C ARG A 214 11.22 -10.96 4.56
N VAL A 215 11.47 -11.74 3.51
CA VAL A 215 10.49 -12.68 2.96
C VAL A 215 10.29 -13.83 3.96
N ILE A 216 9.02 -14.18 4.23
CA ILE A 216 8.68 -15.31 5.09
C ILE A 216 8.60 -16.57 4.22
N THR A 217 9.51 -17.49 4.47
CA THR A 217 9.43 -18.84 3.88
C THR A 217 8.63 -19.72 4.83
N ARG A 218 7.42 -20.13 4.43
CA ARG A 218 6.70 -21.18 5.18
C ARG A 218 7.40 -22.51 4.94
N LYS A 219 7.82 -23.15 6.03
CA LYS A 219 8.35 -24.53 6.02
C LYS A 219 7.22 -25.52 5.85
#